data_8800323ee2562d0dd12b96f87e218528
#
_entry.id   8800323ee2562d0dd12b96f87e218528
#
_cell.length_a   1.000
_cell.length_b   1.000
_cell.length_c   1.000
_cell.angle_alpha   90.00
_cell.angle_beta   90.00
_cell.angle_gamma   90.00
#
_symmetry.space_group_name_H-M   'P 1'
#
loop_
_entity.id
_entity.type
_entity.pdbx_description
1 polymer ?
#
loop_
_entity_poly.entity_id
_entity_poly.type
_entity_poly.pdbx_seq_one_letter_code
_entity_poly.pdbx_strand_id
1 'polypeptide(L)'
;MVNNAYLQARYNTYLPYKTPANRRDPRIKNDMEFVNCIVFIRENDPDLSTHKEFQDTEWHFYGLGNMGDSKKTDLSRAYDPDDMNEFCVEISDNTLPNSIFQTGVTNPDGKMKYPITKDEWKAGNTAYDALYNDWDGSFEFRYDCCGDSKDGSATSTDEVKAQIRLANKQKFRDFYEFVITSTDDEFKEHLGDWFIVDSATYFYLFTLRYTMIDNRAKNLFYHWAKHYISNEEAATLGNKAKYYTIDDSKAGINNGYRFDFWDYDNDKQTMSL
;
A
#
# COMPACT_ATOMS: atom_id res chain seq x y z
N MET A 1 15.24 -7.29 15.91
CA MET A 1 14.38 -6.27 16.53
C MET A 1 14.94 -4.85 16.40
N VAL A 2 16.15 -4.55 16.87
CA VAL A 2 16.74 -3.19 16.74
C VAL A 2 16.83 -2.72 15.27
N ASN A 3 17.00 -3.64 14.34
CA ASN A 3 17.18 -3.31 12.93
C ASN A 3 15.91 -2.76 12.26
N ASN A 4 14.72 -3.27 12.59
CA ASN A 4 13.48 -2.81 11.93
C ASN A 4 13.17 -1.36 12.30
N ALA A 5 13.19 -0.99 13.58
CA ALA A 5 12.98 0.39 13.99
C ALA A 5 14.01 1.35 13.35
N TYR A 6 15.26 0.91 13.23
CA TYR A 6 16.30 1.69 12.56
C TYR A 6 16.03 1.84 11.06
N LEU A 7 15.67 0.76 10.38
CA LEU A 7 15.39 0.79 8.95
C LEU A 7 14.19 1.68 8.63
N GLN A 8 13.14 1.60 9.44
CA GLN A 8 11.95 2.44 9.29
C GLN A 8 12.25 3.91 9.55
N ALA A 9 12.98 4.21 10.63
CA ALA A 9 13.42 5.59 10.89
C ALA A 9 14.25 6.13 9.72
N ARG A 10 15.11 5.30 9.11
CA ARG A 10 15.88 5.66 7.92
C ARG A 10 14.99 5.87 6.71
N TYR A 11 14.04 4.99 6.46
CA TYR A 11 13.09 5.13 5.37
C TYR A 11 12.32 6.45 5.47
N ASN A 12 11.70 6.72 6.60
CA ASN A 12 10.95 7.95 6.82
C ASN A 12 11.82 9.22 6.74
N THR A 13 13.07 9.13 7.23
CA THR A 13 13.99 10.28 7.21
C THR A 13 14.48 10.63 5.81
N TYR A 14 14.73 9.60 4.99
CA TYR A 14 15.32 9.78 3.67
C TYR A 14 14.33 9.64 2.52
N LEU A 15 13.06 9.40 2.82
CA LEU A 15 12.02 9.42 1.79
C LEU A 15 12.03 10.79 1.10
N PRO A 16 12.37 10.84 -0.21
CA PRO A 16 12.60 12.10 -0.90
C PRO A 16 11.33 12.92 -1.12
N TYR A 17 10.20 12.32 -0.79
CA TYR A 17 8.91 12.81 -1.18
C TYR A 17 7.91 12.75 -0.01
N LYS A 18 7.11 13.80 0.13
CA LYS A 18 6.00 13.86 1.08
C LYS A 18 4.68 13.66 0.35
N THR A 19 3.93 12.65 0.75
CA THR A 19 2.59 12.42 0.24
C THR A 19 1.62 13.51 0.71
N PRO A 20 0.49 13.72 0.03
CA PRO A 20 -0.56 14.61 0.54
C PRO A 20 -1.01 14.24 1.94
N ALA A 21 -1.13 12.96 2.26
CA ALA A 21 -1.45 12.48 3.60
C ALA A 21 -0.43 12.94 4.65
N ASN A 22 0.87 12.78 4.40
CA ASN A 22 1.92 13.27 5.30
C ASN A 22 1.94 14.79 5.46
N ARG A 23 1.52 15.52 4.43
CA ARG A 23 1.43 16.98 4.48
C ARG A 23 0.21 17.45 5.28
N ARG A 24 -0.90 16.70 5.21
CA ARG A 24 -2.11 16.96 6.02
C ARG A 24 -1.87 16.67 7.50
N ASP A 25 -1.28 15.50 7.79
CA ASP A 25 -0.95 15.09 9.14
C ASP A 25 0.47 14.53 9.21
N PRO A 26 1.42 15.26 9.80
CA PRO A 26 2.82 14.83 9.92
C PRO A 26 3.03 13.55 10.75
N ARG A 27 2.02 13.08 11.47
CA ARG A 27 2.08 11.82 12.22
C ARG A 27 1.90 10.61 11.32
N ILE A 28 1.34 10.82 10.13
CA ILE A 28 1.20 9.75 9.15
C ILE A 28 2.57 9.46 8.55
N LYS A 29 2.93 8.19 8.53
CA LYS A 29 4.17 7.68 7.94
C LYS A 29 3.81 6.76 6.78
N ASN A 30 4.77 6.57 5.88
CA ASN A 30 4.60 5.65 4.75
C ASN A 30 4.99 4.21 5.11
N ASP A 31 5.24 3.96 6.37
CA ASP A 31 5.52 2.66 6.98
C ASP A 31 5.07 2.65 8.45
N MET A 32 5.17 1.48 9.10
CA MET A 32 4.86 1.35 10.53
C MET A 32 6.07 1.73 11.38
N GLU A 33 5.83 2.48 12.44
CA GLU A 33 6.82 2.72 13.49
C GLU A 33 6.67 1.67 14.59
N PHE A 34 7.80 1.09 15.01
CA PHE A 34 7.85 0.14 16.11
C PHE A 34 8.76 0.63 17.23
N VAL A 35 8.32 0.41 18.44
CA VAL A 35 9.12 0.65 19.65
C VAL A 35 9.39 -0.68 20.31
N ASN A 36 10.66 -0.98 20.60
CA ASN A 36 11.01 -2.16 21.37
C ASN A 36 10.48 -2.00 22.79
N CYS A 37 9.81 -3.01 23.29
CA CYS A 37 9.24 -3.02 24.62
C CYS A 37 9.59 -4.29 25.39
N ILE A 38 9.64 -4.15 26.71
CA ILE A 38 9.70 -5.27 27.64
C ILE A 38 8.27 -5.53 28.09
N VAL A 39 7.81 -6.75 27.91
CA VAL A 39 6.44 -7.15 28.22
C VAL A 39 6.42 -7.87 29.56
N PHE A 40 5.59 -7.36 30.46
CA PHE A 40 5.23 -8.03 31.69
C PHE A 40 3.73 -8.34 31.67
N ILE A 41 3.35 -9.49 32.16
CA ILE A 41 1.95 -9.89 32.31
C ILE A 41 1.62 -10.12 33.77
N ARG A 42 0.38 -9.88 34.11
CA ARG A 42 -0.20 -10.22 35.38
C ARG A 42 -1.58 -10.81 35.14
N GLU A 43 -1.78 -12.04 35.60
CA GLU A 43 -3.09 -12.66 35.55
C GLU A 43 -4.00 -12.02 36.60
N ASN A 44 -5.18 -11.62 36.17
CA ASN A 44 -6.14 -10.94 37.04
C ASN A 44 -7.59 -11.39 36.74
N ASP A 45 -7.74 -12.61 36.20
CA ASP A 45 -9.06 -13.15 35.89
C ASP A 45 -9.68 -13.79 37.13
N PRO A 46 -10.74 -13.19 37.71
CA PRO A 46 -11.42 -13.75 38.87
C PRO A 46 -12.14 -15.07 38.58
N ASP A 47 -12.40 -15.37 37.28
CA ASP A 47 -13.10 -16.61 36.90
C ASP A 47 -12.16 -17.81 36.71
N LEU A 48 -10.84 -17.60 36.63
CA LEU A 48 -9.82 -18.64 36.66
C LEU A 48 -9.56 -19.17 38.08
N SER A 49 -10.61 -19.33 38.89
CA SER A 49 -10.53 -19.85 40.25
C SER A 49 -9.93 -21.26 40.36
N THR A 50 -9.79 -21.97 39.25
CA THR A 50 -9.19 -23.31 39.18
C THR A 50 -7.67 -23.28 38.99
N HIS A 51 -7.08 -22.15 38.62
CA HIS A 51 -5.66 -21.98 38.39
C HIS A 51 -5.06 -20.93 39.35
N LYS A 52 -5.10 -21.27 40.65
CA LYS A 52 -4.60 -20.37 41.72
C LYS A 52 -3.12 -20.00 41.58
N GLU A 53 -2.36 -20.84 40.89
CA GLU A 53 -0.95 -20.60 40.56
C GLU A 53 -0.72 -19.41 39.63
N PHE A 54 -1.75 -18.97 38.89
CA PHE A 54 -1.70 -17.79 37.99
C PHE A 54 -2.38 -16.55 38.59
N GLN A 55 -3.02 -16.68 39.74
CA GLN A 55 -3.61 -15.55 40.49
C GLN A 55 -2.54 -14.85 41.30
N ASP A 56 -1.53 -14.35 40.63
CA ASP A 56 -0.48 -13.63 41.34
C ASP A 56 -0.74 -12.13 41.29
N THR A 57 -0.43 -11.46 42.35
CA THR A 57 -0.49 -9.99 42.42
C THR A 57 0.73 -9.33 41.79
N GLU A 58 1.69 -10.12 41.36
CA GLU A 58 2.95 -9.65 40.82
C GLU A 58 2.96 -9.67 39.32
N TRP A 59 3.80 -8.81 38.75
CA TRP A 59 4.05 -8.77 37.32
C TRP A 59 5.17 -9.74 36.94
N HIS A 60 4.90 -10.60 35.97
CA HIS A 60 5.86 -11.57 35.48
C HIS A 60 6.46 -11.13 34.15
N PHE A 61 7.76 -11.24 34.03
CA PHE A 61 8.43 -11.00 32.76
C PHE A 61 7.96 -12.03 31.72
N TYR A 62 7.33 -11.54 30.66
CA TYR A 62 6.84 -12.39 29.56
C TYR A 62 7.84 -12.48 28.42
N GLY A 63 8.51 -11.38 28.08
CA GLY A 63 9.46 -11.35 27.01
C GLY A 63 9.78 -9.95 26.49
N LEU A 64 10.50 -9.95 25.38
CA LEU A 64 10.75 -8.76 24.57
C LEU A 64 9.79 -8.76 23.40
N GLY A 65 9.19 -7.61 23.12
CA GLY A 65 8.26 -7.42 22.03
C GLY A 65 8.51 -6.12 21.27
N ASN A 66 7.81 -5.97 20.18
CA ASN A 66 7.68 -4.70 19.48
C ASN A 66 6.25 -4.19 19.67
N MET A 67 6.12 -2.94 20.05
CA MET A 67 4.84 -2.24 20.08
C MET A 67 4.86 -1.24 18.93
N GLY A 68 3.90 -1.35 18.05
CA GLY A 68 3.77 -0.48 16.90
C GLY A 68 2.34 -0.03 16.67
N ASP A 69 2.19 0.95 15.80
CA ASP A 69 0.89 1.37 15.33
C ASP A 69 0.23 0.26 14.50
N SER A 70 -1.08 0.20 14.59
CA SER A 70 -1.84 -0.69 13.71
C SER A 70 -1.91 -0.10 12.31
N LYS A 71 -1.53 -0.88 11.28
CA LYS A 71 -1.68 -0.46 9.89
C LYS A 71 -3.09 0.06 9.58
N LYS A 72 -4.11 -0.52 10.18
CA LYS A 72 -5.50 -0.08 10.01
C LYS A 72 -5.74 1.33 10.54
N THR A 73 -5.13 1.68 11.67
CA THR A 73 -5.26 3.02 12.26
C THR A 73 -4.57 4.08 11.42
N ASP A 74 -3.36 3.80 10.95
CA ASP A 74 -2.59 4.75 10.14
C ASP A 74 -3.20 4.95 8.77
N LEU A 75 -3.64 3.88 8.11
CA LEU A 75 -4.35 3.98 6.84
C LEU A 75 -5.66 4.75 6.96
N SER A 76 -6.42 4.57 8.07
CA SER A 76 -7.64 5.35 8.29
C SER A 76 -7.38 6.84 8.52
N ARG A 77 -6.23 7.19 9.09
CA ARG A 77 -5.79 8.60 9.21
C ARG A 77 -5.28 9.17 7.89
N ALA A 78 -4.69 8.32 7.06
CA ALA A 78 -4.17 8.72 5.76
C ALA A 78 -5.29 9.11 4.79
N TYR A 79 -6.42 8.43 4.86
CA TYR A 79 -7.58 8.68 4.00
C TYR A 79 -8.12 10.10 4.18
N ASP A 80 -8.36 10.78 3.06
CA ASP A 80 -9.03 12.07 3.04
C ASP A 80 -10.54 11.87 2.89
N PRO A 81 -11.35 12.09 3.93
CA PRO A 81 -12.79 11.90 3.83
C PRO A 81 -13.48 12.92 2.89
N ASP A 82 -12.79 14.00 2.54
CA ASP A 82 -13.27 14.99 1.58
C ASP A 82 -12.99 14.56 0.11
N ASP A 83 -12.17 13.51 -0.09
CA ASP A 83 -11.82 13.00 -1.41
C ASP A 83 -12.27 11.54 -1.59
N MET A 84 -13.47 11.35 -2.12
CA MET A 84 -14.04 10.02 -2.33
C MET A 84 -13.31 9.17 -3.38
N ASN A 85 -12.43 9.77 -4.19
CA ASN A 85 -11.67 9.05 -5.21
C ASN A 85 -10.31 8.53 -4.69
N GLU A 86 -9.93 8.91 -3.47
CA GLU A 86 -8.74 8.37 -2.82
C GLU A 86 -9.00 6.92 -2.36
N PHE A 87 -8.04 6.04 -2.62
CA PHE A 87 -8.15 4.65 -2.16
C PHE A 87 -6.77 4.03 -1.91
N CYS A 88 -6.77 2.95 -1.16
CA CYS A 88 -5.59 2.13 -0.92
C CYS A 88 -5.91 0.65 -1.12
N VAL A 89 -5.08 -0.02 -1.92
CA VAL A 89 -5.12 -1.47 -2.12
C VAL A 89 -3.85 -2.08 -1.58
N GLU A 90 -3.97 -3.10 -0.74
CA GLU A 90 -2.86 -3.93 -0.29
C GLU A 90 -2.79 -5.20 -1.11
N ILE A 91 -1.59 -5.57 -1.52
CA ILE A 91 -1.30 -6.92 -1.96
C ILE A 91 -0.95 -7.74 -0.72
N SER A 92 -1.86 -8.59 -0.27
CA SER A 92 -1.76 -9.26 1.03
C SER A 92 -1.37 -10.73 0.97
N ASP A 93 -1.66 -11.43 -0.13
CA ASP A 93 -1.44 -12.86 -0.25
C ASP A 93 -0.18 -13.21 -1.05
N ASN A 94 0.47 -14.28 -0.62
CA ASN A 94 1.64 -14.87 -1.24
C ASN A 94 1.35 -15.77 -2.43
N THR A 95 0.12 -16.20 -2.62
CA THR A 95 -0.20 -17.18 -3.66
C THR A 95 -0.07 -16.61 -5.05
N LEU A 96 -0.31 -15.31 -5.18
CA LEU A 96 -0.13 -14.59 -6.44
C LEU A 96 1.20 -13.83 -6.57
N PRO A 97 2.01 -13.61 -5.55
CA PRO A 97 3.03 -12.56 -5.58
C PRO A 97 4.18 -12.83 -6.52
N ASN A 98 4.51 -14.07 -6.67
CA ASN A 98 5.44 -14.44 -7.72
C ASN A 98 4.79 -14.30 -9.09
N SER A 99 3.49 -14.03 -9.16
CA SER A 99 2.69 -14.04 -10.36
C SER A 99 1.91 -12.75 -10.64
N ILE A 100 1.87 -11.77 -9.73
CA ILE A 100 1.11 -10.53 -9.98
C ILE A 100 1.54 -9.84 -11.26
N PHE A 101 2.84 -9.80 -11.52
CA PHE A 101 3.39 -9.37 -12.81
C PHE A 101 3.87 -10.53 -13.66
N GLN A 102 3.56 -11.78 -13.30
CA GLN A 102 3.85 -12.93 -14.12
C GLN A 102 2.76 -13.08 -15.16
N THR A 103 3.09 -12.80 -16.38
CA THR A 103 2.14 -12.86 -17.50
C THR A 103 1.72 -14.30 -17.84
N GLY A 104 2.41 -15.31 -17.31
CA GLY A 104 2.25 -16.70 -17.75
C GLY A 104 2.76 -16.97 -19.15
N VAL A 105 3.12 -15.91 -19.89
CA VAL A 105 3.64 -16.00 -21.25
C VAL A 105 5.15 -15.93 -21.22
N THR A 106 5.82 -16.89 -21.86
CA THR A 106 7.29 -16.94 -21.91
C THR A 106 7.80 -16.80 -23.33
N ASN A 107 8.98 -16.24 -23.47
CA ASN A 107 9.76 -16.30 -24.69
C ASN A 107 10.30 -17.74 -24.91
N PRO A 108 10.79 -18.06 -26.11
CA PRO A 108 11.38 -19.37 -26.40
C PRO A 108 12.57 -19.74 -25.49
N ASP A 109 13.23 -18.78 -24.86
CA ASP A 109 14.29 -18.99 -23.88
C ASP A 109 13.79 -19.27 -22.45
N GLY A 110 12.47 -19.35 -22.25
CA GLY A 110 11.83 -19.62 -20.96
C GLY A 110 11.71 -18.43 -20.06
N LYS A 111 12.13 -17.22 -20.49
CA LYS A 111 11.95 -16.00 -19.70
C LYS A 111 10.57 -15.42 -19.92
N MET A 112 10.07 -14.73 -18.92
CA MET A 112 8.83 -13.96 -19.04
C MET A 112 8.87 -13.02 -20.23
N LYS A 113 7.77 -13.01 -20.99
CA LYS A 113 7.59 -12.09 -22.10
C LYS A 113 6.97 -10.80 -21.62
N TYR A 114 7.59 -9.69 -21.89
CA TYR A 114 7.08 -8.33 -21.74
C TYR A 114 7.50 -7.48 -22.95
N PRO A 115 6.65 -6.59 -23.46
CA PRO A 115 5.21 -6.50 -23.18
C PRO A 115 4.44 -7.68 -23.78
N ILE A 116 3.23 -7.89 -23.32
CA ILE A 116 2.28 -8.81 -23.94
C ILE A 116 1.01 -8.06 -24.31
N THR A 117 0.25 -8.63 -25.24
CA THR A 117 -1.07 -8.09 -25.56
C THR A 117 -2.07 -8.39 -24.46
N LYS A 118 -3.16 -7.63 -24.40
CA LYS A 118 -4.25 -7.88 -23.47
C LYS A 118 -4.86 -9.28 -23.66
N ASP A 119 -4.95 -9.76 -24.89
CA ASP A 119 -5.49 -11.09 -25.19
C ASP A 119 -4.56 -12.21 -24.70
N GLU A 120 -3.24 -12.03 -24.85
CA GLU A 120 -2.25 -12.95 -24.29
C GLU A 120 -2.34 -12.96 -22.76
N TRP A 121 -2.54 -11.79 -22.12
CA TRP A 121 -2.68 -11.71 -20.68
C TRP A 121 -3.94 -12.41 -20.17
N LYS A 122 -5.06 -12.31 -20.89
CA LYS A 122 -6.30 -13.01 -20.56
C LYS A 122 -6.19 -14.53 -20.70
N ALA A 123 -5.36 -15.02 -21.61
CA ALA A 123 -5.30 -16.42 -21.97
C ALA A 123 -4.64 -17.29 -20.89
N GLY A 124 -5.41 -17.67 -19.87
CA GLY A 124 -4.98 -18.62 -18.85
C GLY A 124 -4.03 -18.07 -17.78
N ASN A 125 -4.11 -16.77 -17.54
CA ASN A 125 -3.30 -16.12 -16.53
C ASN A 125 -4.07 -15.95 -15.22
N THR A 126 -3.63 -16.64 -14.17
CA THR A 126 -4.27 -16.58 -12.84
C THR A 126 -4.30 -15.17 -12.25
N ALA A 127 -3.30 -14.34 -12.56
CA ALA A 127 -3.28 -12.95 -12.10
C ALA A 127 -4.36 -12.11 -12.80
N TYR A 128 -4.63 -12.38 -14.09
CA TYR A 128 -5.74 -11.73 -14.78
C TYR A 128 -7.08 -12.12 -14.16
N ASP A 129 -7.29 -13.41 -13.93
CA ASP A 129 -8.52 -13.91 -13.33
C ASP A 129 -8.73 -13.33 -11.93
N ALA A 130 -7.71 -13.34 -11.08
CA ALA A 130 -7.76 -12.78 -9.75
C ALA A 130 -8.10 -11.28 -9.73
N LEU A 131 -7.62 -10.53 -10.72
CA LEU A 131 -7.85 -9.09 -10.77
C LEU A 131 -9.18 -8.70 -11.43
N TYR A 132 -9.57 -9.41 -12.49
CA TYR A 132 -10.72 -9.03 -13.32
C TYR A 132 -11.99 -9.83 -13.04
N ASN A 133 -11.87 -11.13 -12.77
CA ASN A 133 -13.03 -12.00 -12.61
C ASN A 133 -13.42 -12.12 -11.13
N ASP A 134 -12.45 -12.38 -10.26
CA ASP A 134 -12.73 -12.73 -8.87
C ASP A 134 -12.46 -11.59 -7.88
N TRP A 135 -11.59 -10.62 -8.23
CA TRP A 135 -10.99 -9.71 -7.26
C TRP A 135 -10.62 -10.48 -6.01
N ASP A 136 -9.72 -11.41 -6.20
CA ASP A 136 -9.24 -12.33 -5.17
C ASP A 136 -8.77 -11.56 -3.93
N GLY A 137 -8.89 -12.18 -2.76
CA GLY A 137 -8.43 -11.65 -1.47
C GLY A 137 -6.95 -11.26 -1.40
N SER A 138 -6.19 -11.50 -2.47
CA SER A 138 -4.84 -10.96 -2.64
C SER A 138 -4.81 -9.45 -2.86
N PHE A 139 -5.92 -8.85 -3.26
CA PHE A 139 -6.09 -7.41 -3.51
C PHE A 139 -7.09 -6.82 -2.53
N GLU A 140 -6.67 -6.55 -1.32
CA GLU A 140 -7.55 -6.01 -0.29
C GLU A 140 -7.65 -4.49 -0.37
N PHE A 141 -8.88 -3.95 -0.43
CA PHE A 141 -9.09 -2.54 -0.16
C PHE A 141 -8.85 -2.28 1.32
N ARG A 142 -7.87 -1.45 1.64
CA ARG A 142 -7.58 -1.03 3.01
C ARG A 142 -8.37 0.19 3.42
N TYR A 143 -8.64 1.05 2.47
CA TYR A 143 -9.64 2.11 2.59
C TYR A 143 -10.04 2.64 1.22
N ASP A 144 -11.22 3.16 1.16
CA ASP A 144 -11.79 4.13 0.24
C ASP A 144 -13.09 4.69 0.85
N CYS A 145 -13.92 5.34 0.06
CA CYS A 145 -15.22 5.85 0.53
C CYS A 145 -16.19 4.76 1.03
N CYS A 146 -15.97 3.49 0.72
CA CYS A 146 -16.73 2.33 1.21
C CYS A 146 -16.09 1.64 2.42
N GLY A 147 -14.88 2.02 2.82
CA GLY A 147 -14.12 1.40 3.90
C GLY A 147 -13.31 0.17 3.46
N ASP A 148 -12.90 -0.60 4.46
CA ASP A 148 -12.09 -1.82 4.33
C ASP A 148 -12.89 -2.95 3.67
N SER A 149 -12.28 -3.70 2.75
CA SER A 149 -12.89 -4.86 2.11
C SER A 149 -11.85 -5.83 1.55
N LYS A 150 -11.94 -7.09 1.96
CA LYS A 150 -11.03 -8.16 1.52
C LYS A 150 -11.36 -8.71 0.13
N ASP A 151 -12.60 -8.69 -0.24
CA ASP A 151 -13.11 -9.22 -1.52
C ASP A 151 -13.41 -8.12 -2.53
N GLY A 152 -13.03 -6.89 -2.21
CA GLY A 152 -13.31 -5.71 -3.04
C GLY A 152 -14.80 -5.39 -3.19
N SER A 153 -15.69 -6.00 -2.37
CA SER A 153 -17.12 -5.67 -2.38
C SER A 153 -17.37 -4.27 -1.84
N ALA A 154 -18.40 -3.61 -2.35
CA ALA A 154 -18.91 -2.39 -1.75
C ALA A 154 -19.87 -2.76 -0.64
N THR A 155 -19.47 -2.55 0.60
CA THR A 155 -20.34 -2.79 1.77
C THR A 155 -21.32 -1.64 2.04
N SER A 156 -21.19 -0.53 1.30
CA SER A 156 -22.04 0.63 1.43
C SER A 156 -23.39 0.42 0.74
N THR A 157 -24.48 0.78 1.41
CA THR A 157 -25.80 0.89 0.81
C THR A 157 -25.96 2.18 -0.02
N ASP A 158 -24.98 3.07 0.00
CA ASP A 158 -24.92 4.28 -0.80
C ASP A 158 -24.46 3.92 -2.22
N GLU A 159 -25.35 4.06 -3.18
CA GLU A 159 -25.09 3.71 -4.58
C GLU A 159 -23.95 4.53 -5.19
N VAL A 160 -23.77 5.79 -4.79
CA VAL A 160 -22.67 6.64 -5.29
C VAL A 160 -21.34 6.07 -4.84
N LYS A 161 -21.20 5.70 -3.57
CA LYS A 161 -19.99 5.10 -3.04
C LYS A 161 -19.71 3.74 -3.69
N ALA A 162 -20.74 2.94 -3.91
CA ALA A 162 -20.60 1.65 -4.60
C ALA A 162 -20.07 1.83 -6.03
N GLN A 163 -20.54 2.83 -6.77
CA GLN A 163 -20.02 3.16 -8.11
C GLN A 163 -18.56 3.65 -8.06
N ILE A 164 -18.21 4.45 -7.06
CA ILE A 164 -16.82 4.89 -6.88
C ILE A 164 -15.90 3.69 -6.59
N ARG A 165 -16.30 2.73 -5.74
CA ARG A 165 -15.56 1.49 -5.52
C ARG A 165 -15.30 0.73 -6.82
N LEU A 166 -16.30 0.63 -7.71
CA LEU A 166 -16.14 0.00 -9.02
C LEU A 166 -15.14 0.77 -9.89
N ALA A 167 -15.20 2.10 -9.87
CA ALA A 167 -14.26 2.95 -10.58
C ALA A 167 -12.83 2.81 -10.03
N ASN A 168 -12.66 2.70 -8.72
CA ASN A 168 -11.37 2.46 -8.06
C ASN A 168 -10.77 1.10 -8.45
N LYS A 169 -11.60 0.04 -8.47
CA LYS A 169 -11.18 -1.26 -9.02
C LYS A 169 -10.70 -1.14 -10.47
N GLN A 170 -11.47 -0.43 -11.30
CA GLN A 170 -11.11 -0.26 -12.70
C GLN A 170 -9.81 0.55 -12.84
N LYS A 171 -9.60 1.59 -12.03
CA LYS A 171 -8.36 2.37 -12.04
C LYS A 171 -7.14 1.50 -11.70
N PHE A 172 -7.27 0.63 -10.70
CA PHE A 172 -6.21 -0.30 -10.33
C PHE A 172 -5.92 -1.33 -11.43
N ARG A 173 -6.97 -1.82 -12.11
CA ARG A 173 -6.86 -2.71 -13.29
C ARG A 173 -6.15 -2.03 -14.46
N ASP A 174 -6.52 -0.79 -14.75
CA ASP A 174 -5.90 0.00 -15.82
C ASP A 174 -4.40 0.21 -15.56
N PHE A 175 -4.02 0.42 -14.31
CA PHE A 175 -2.62 0.51 -13.93
C PHE A 175 -1.87 -0.81 -14.20
N TYR A 176 -2.44 -1.94 -13.80
CA TYR A 176 -1.84 -3.25 -14.09
C TYR A 176 -1.75 -3.53 -15.58
N GLU A 177 -2.80 -3.20 -16.32
CA GLU A 177 -2.79 -3.33 -17.78
C GLU A 177 -1.67 -2.49 -18.38
N PHE A 178 -1.53 -1.24 -17.96
CA PHE A 178 -0.43 -0.38 -18.39
C PHE A 178 0.93 -1.03 -18.13
N VAL A 179 1.18 -1.53 -16.90
CA VAL A 179 2.48 -2.15 -16.56
C VAL A 179 2.80 -3.38 -17.41
N ILE A 180 1.79 -4.20 -17.73
CA ILE A 180 1.98 -5.48 -18.41
C ILE A 180 2.06 -5.32 -19.94
N THR A 181 1.30 -4.39 -20.51
CA THR A 181 1.14 -4.27 -21.96
C THR A 181 2.02 -3.20 -22.60
N SER A 182 2.56 -2.27 -21.81
CA SER A 182 3.42 -1.20 -22.34
C SER A 182 4.76 -1.74 -22.81
N THR A 183 5.22 -1.23 -23.95
CA THR A 183 6.62 -1.36 -24.36
C THR A 183 7.53 -0.60 -23.38
N ASP A 184 8.83 -0.89 -23.40
CA ASP A 184 9.81 -0.19 -22.54
C ASP A 184 9.79 1.33 -22.75
N ASP A 185 9.56 1.78 -23.97
CA ASP A 185 9.54 3.20 -24.29
C ASP A 185 8.22 3.86 -23.83
N GLU A 186 7.07 3.23 -24.08
CA GLU A 186 5.78 3.68 -23.54
C GLU A 186 5.77 3.70 -22.01
N PHE A 187 6.33 2.67 -21.39
CA PHE A 187 6.44 2.62 -19.93
C PHE A 187 7.27 3.78 -19.40
N LYS A 188 8.44 4.06 -19.98
CA LYS A 188 9.30 5.18 -19.56
C LYS A 188 8.63 6.53 -19.78
N GLU A 189 7.92 6.70 -20.88
CA GLU A 189 7.22 7.94 -21.19
C GLU A 189 6.07 8.22 -20.23
N HIS A 190 5.30 7.19 -19.88
CA HIS A 190 4.03 7.34 -19.15
C HIS A 190 4.04 6.89 -17.69
N LEU A 191 5.15 6.35 -17.18
CA LEU A 191 5.19 5.88 -15.80
C LEU A 191 4.85 6.98 -14.78
N GLY A 192 5.23 8.23 -15.06
CA GLY A 192 4.93 9.40 -14.24
C GLY A 192 3.44 9.81 -14.25
N ASP A 193 2.65 9.24 -15.16
CA ASP A 193 1.20 9.46 -15.22
C ASP A 193 0.46 8.58 -14.19
N TRP A 194 1.09 7.49 -13.77
CA TRP A 194 0.52 6.50 -12.89
C TRP A 194 1.05 6.58 -11.45
N PHE A 195 2.33 6.85 -11.25
CA PHE A 195 2.91 6.87 -9.92
C PHE A 195 3.98 7.96 -9.74
N ILE A 196 4.30 8.23 -8.49
CA ILE A 196 5.38 9.15 -8.12
C ILE A 196 6.71 8.43 -8.29
N VAL A 197 7.40 8.72 -9.38
CA VAL A 197 8.63 8.03 -9.82
C VAL A 197 9.70 8.03 -8.74
N ASP A 198 9.95 9.17 -8.11
CA ASP A 198 10.97 9.29 -7.06
C ASP A 198 10.64 8.44 -5.85
N SER A 199 9.35 8.39 -5.46
CA SER A 199 8.88 7.55 -4.36
C SER A 199 9.03 6.07 -4.67
N ALA A 200 8.57 5.65 -5.85
CA ALA A 200 8.69 4.26 -6.30
C ALA A 200 10.15 3.81 -6.43
N THR A 201 11.00 4.67 -7.00
CA THR A 201 12.43 4.39 -7.14
C THR A 201 13.10 4.25 -5.78
N TYR A 202 12.80 5.16 -4.85
CA TYR A 202 13.34 5.10 -3.50
C TYR A 202 12.90 3.83 -2.77
N PHE A 203 11.60 3.50 -2.84
CA PHE A 203 11.05 2.28 -2.25
C PHE A 203 11.75 1.04 -2.81
N TYR A 204 11.90 0.93 -4.13
CA TYR A 204 12.58 -0.18 -4.78
C TYR A 204 14.04 -0.30 -4.34
N LEU A 205 14.79 0.80 -4.38
CA LEU A 205 16.20 0.81 -3.99
C LEU A 205 16.39 0.51 -2.51
N PHE A 206 15.50 1.00 -1.65
CA PHE A 206 15.51 0.73 -0.23
C PHE A 206 15.28 -0.76 0.04
N THR A 207 14.22 -1.34 -0.53
CA THR A 207 13.92 -2.77 -0.37
C THR A 207 15.01 -3.67 -0.95
N LEU A 208 15.64 -3.25 -2.05
CA LEU A 208 16.79 -3.95 -2.63
C LEU A 208 18.00 -3.89 -1.72
N ARG A 209 18.34 -2.70 -1.21
CA ARG A 209 19.50 -2.46 -0.33
C ARG A 209 19.45 -3.29 0.94
N TYR A 210 18.27 -3.46 1.49
CA TYR A 210 18.06 -4.16 2.76
C TYR A 210 17.50 -5.57 2.59
N THR A 211 17.47 -6.09 1.37
CA THR A 211 17.04 -7.46 1.04
C THR A 211 15.60 -7.75 1.47
N MET A 212 14.76 -6.72 1.46
CA MET A 212 13.35 -6.80 1.85
C MET A 212 12.50 -7.30 0.68
N ILE A 213 12.71 -8.57 0.29
CA ILE A 213 12.13 -9.14 -0.94
C ILE A 213 10.62 -9.27 -0.82
N ASP A 214 10.11 -9.68 0.34
CA ASP A 214 8.69 -9.84 0.58
C ASP A 214 7.93 -8.51 0.36
N ASN A 215 8.49 -7.41 0.79
CA ASN A 215 7.88 -6.09 0.69
C ASN A 215 7.72 -5.57 -0.75
N ARG A 216 8.31 -6.25 -1.72
CA ARG A 216 8.11 -5.94 -3.15
C ARG A 216 7.03 -6.79 -3.80
N ALA A 217 6.59 -7.83 -3.14
CA ALA A 217 5.68 -8.82 -3.70
C ALA A 217 4.43 -9.02 -2.85
N LYS A 218 4.48 -8.66 -1.56
CA LYS A 218 3.39 -8.84 -0.61
C LYS A 218 3.49 -7.76 0.47
N ASN A 219 2.36 -7.48 1.14
CA ASN A 219 2.26 -6.41 2.13
C ASN A 219 2.64 -5.02 1.55
N LEU A 220 2.56 -4.89 0.25
CA LEU A 220 2.79 -3.66 -0.49
C LEU A 220 1.46 -2.92 -0.66
N PHE A 221 1.46 -1.66 -0.29
CA PHE A 221 0.29 -0.80 -0.35
C PHE A 221 0.41 0.14 -1.54
N TYR A 222 -0.61 0.13 -2.37
CA TYR A 222 -0.81 1.04 -3.47
C TYR A 222 -1.82 2.09 -3.05
N HIS A 223 -1.31 3.27 -2.71
CA HIS A 223 -2.11 4.39 -2.27
C HIS A 223 -2.35 5.34 -3.45
N TRP A 224 -3.58 5.41 -3.93
CA TRP A 224 -4.02 6.32 -4.97
C TRP A 224 -4.56 7.58 -4.35
N ALA A 225 -3.86 8.69 -4.53
CA ALA A 225 -4.25 9.98 -3.98
C ALA A 225 -3.95 11.11 -4.94
N LYS A 226 -4.61 12.23 -4.73
CA LYS A 226 -4.35 13.46 -5.47
C LYS A 226 -3.02 14.07 -5.04
N HIS A 227 -2.08 14.20 -5.96
CA HIS A 227 -0.74 14.73 -5.72
C HIS A 227 -0.52 16.07 -6.38
N TYR A 228 -1.10 16.26 -7.56
CA TYR A 228 -0.94 17.45 -8.38
C TYR A 228 -2.26 18.19 -8.54
N ILE A 229 -2.18 19.51 -8.47
CA ILE A 229 -3.28 20.42 -8.73
C ILE A 229 -2.84 21.51 -9.69
N SER A 230 -3.80 22.06 -10.44
CA SER A 230 -3.55 23.25 -11.29
C SER A 230 -3.47 24.52 -10.47
N ASN A 231 -2.95 25.60 -11.09
CA ASN A 231 -2.99 26.93 -10.49
C ASN A 231 -4.42 27.41 -10.22
N GLU A 232 -5.37 27.09 -11.08
CA GLU A 232 -6.78 27.41 -10.90
C GLU A 232 -7.37 26.69 -9.68
N GLU A 233 -7.10 25.38 -9.57
CA GLU A 233 -7.55 24.57 -8.44
C GLU A 233 -6.91 25.04 -7.12
N ALA A 234 -5.63 25.38 -7.15
CA ALA A 234 -4.93 25.93 -5.99
C ALA A 234 -5.57 27.23 -5.48
N ALA A 235 -5.98 28.12 -6.39
CA ALA A 235 -6.71 29.34 -6.03
C ALA A 235 -8.04 29.03 -5.34
N THR A 236 -8.74 27.99 -5.79
CA THR A 236 -10.03 27.54 -5.20
C THR A 236 -9.84 26.91 -3.82
N LEU A 237 -8.81 26.07 -3.65
CA LEU A 237 -8.51 25.37 -2.41
C LEU A 237 -7.96 26.27 -1.31
N GLY A 238 -7.41 27.43 -1.65
CA GLY A 238 -6.86 28.38 -0.69
C GLY A 238 -5.77 27.72 0.21
N ASN A 239 -5.97 27.75 1.53
CA ASN A 239 -5.00 27.18 2.47
C ASN A 239 -4.78 25.66 2.35
N LYS A 240 -5.73 24.93 1.76
CA LYS A 240 -5.56 23.50 1.54
C LYS A 240 -4.61 23.19 0.37
N ALA A 241 -4.38 24.14 -0.54
CA ALA A 241 -3.46 23.96 -1.68
C ALA A 241 -2.03 23.54 -1.26
N LYS A 242 -1.60 23.91 -0.06
CA LYS A 242 -0.28 23.53 0.49
C LYS A 242 -0.05 22.03 0.65
N TYR A 243 -1.12 21.23 0.62
CA TYR A 243 -1.01 19.77 0.72
C TYR A 243 -0.63 19.10 -0.61
N TYR A 244 -0.77 19.82 -1.71
CA TYR A 244 -0.54 19.32 -3.06
C TYR A 244 0.68 19.98 -3.72
N THR A 245 1.13 19.40 -4.82
CA THR A 245 2.11 20.03 -5.69
C THR A 245 1.37 20.75 -6.81
N ILE A 246 1.62 22.06 -6.95
CA ILE A 246 1.00 22.85 -8.02
C ILE A 246 1.83 22.63 -9.29
N ASP A 247 1.25 21.96 -10.27
CA ASP A 247 1.88 21.67 -11.56
C ASP A 247 0.80 21.43 -12.62
N ASP A 248 0.54 22.46 -13.44
CA ASP A 248 -0.47 22.40 -14.48
C ASP A 248 -0.21 21.29 -15.52
N SER A 249 1.07 20.95 -15.76
CA SER A 249 1.44 19.91 -16.73
C SER A 249 1.05 18.51 -16.28
N LYS A 250 0.94 18.29 -14.96
CA LYS A 250 0.62 16.99 -14.34
C LYS A 250 -0.81 16.91 -13.81
N ALA A 251 -1.42 18.05 -13.51
CA ALA A 251 -2.75 18.09 -12.92
C ALA A 251 -3.84 17.52 -13.84
N GLY A 252 -3.71 17.70 -15.15
CA GLY A 252 -4.68 17.17 -16.14
C GLY A 252 -4.60 15.66 -16.33
N ILE A 253 -3.46 15.04 -16.05
CA ILE A 253 -3.24 13.61 -16.23
C ILE A 253 -3.78 12.86 -15.00
N ASN A 254 -4.71 11.93 -15.20
CA ASN A 254 -5.40 11.24 -14.14
C ASN A 254 -5.99 12.20 -13.07
N ASN A 255 -6.37 13.39 -13.46
CA ASN A 255 -6.87 14.45 -12.57
C ASN A 255 -5.91 14.76 -11.40
N GLY A 256 -4.62 14.66 -11.63
CA GLY A 256 -3.59 14.88 -10.63
C GLY A 256 -3.32 13.71 -9.68
N TYR A 257 -4.08 12.61 -9.80
CA TYR A 257 -3.87 11.43 -8.96
C TYR A 257 -2.69 10.60 -9.44
N ARG A 258 -1.99 10.00 -8.45
CA ARG A 258 -0.87 9.06 -8.67
C ARG A 258 -0.87 8.01 -7.59
N PHE A 259 -0.27 6.86 -7.88
CA PHE A 259 0.07 5.88 -6.87
C PHE A 259 1.33 6.28 -6.12
N ASP A 260 1.25 6.13 -4.79
CA ASP A 260 2.38 5.99 -3.89
C ASP A 260 2.51 4.54 -3.47
N PHE A 261 3.72 4.13 -3.13
CA PHE A 261 4.01 2.82 -2.59
C PHE A 261 4.36 2.95 -1.11
N TRP A 262 3.58 2.28 -0.26
CA TRP A 262 3.79 2.28 1.17
C TRP A 262 4.06 0.86 1.64
N ASP A 263 4.80 0.74 2.72
CA ASP A 263 5.13 -0.52 3.36
C ASP A 263 4.72 -0.49 4.82
N TYR A 264 3.88 -1.41 5.20
CA TYR A 264 3.38 -1.54 6.56
C TYR A 264 3.70 -2.89 7.21
N ASP A 265 4.56 -3.71 6.63
CA ASP A 265 4.92 -5.01 7.20
C ASP A 265 6.43 -5.29 7.05
N ASN A 266 7.22 -4.58 7.82
CA ASN A 266 8.68 -4.78 7.88
C ASN A 266 9.12 -5.81 8.91
N ASP A 267 8.23 -6.59 9.51
CA ASP A 267 8.55 -7.36 10.71
C ASP A 267 9.29 -8.68 10.45
N LYS A 268 9.33 -9.16 9.21
CA LYS A 268 9.79 -10.52 8.90
C LYS A 268 11.22 -10.64 8.39
N GLN A 269 11.85 -9.53 8.03
CA GLN A 269 13.20 -9.59 7.47
C GLN A 269 14.25 -9.04 8.42
N THR A 270 14.60 -9.84 9.40
CA THR A 270 15.85 -9.62 10.11
C THR A 270 17.01 -9.92 9.16
N MET A 271 17.72 -8.89 8.73
CA MET A 271 19.05 -9.12 8.20
C MET A 271 19.92 -9.71 9.32
N SER A 272 20.32 -10.95 9.15
CA SER A 272 21.53 -11.43 9.81
C SER A 272 22.70 -10.73 9.12
N LEU A 273 23.29 -9.77 9.82
CA LEU A 273 24.59 -9.25 9.48
C LEU A 273 25.67 -10.29 9.78
#